data_50a5bf58c5335382882cc4187251ce96
#
_entry.id   50a5bf58c5335382882cc4187251ce96
#
_cell.length_a   1.000
_cell.length_b   1.000
_cell.length_c   1.000
_cell.angle_alpha   90.00
_cell.angle_beta   90.00
_cell.angle_gamma   90.00
#
_symmetry.space_group_name_H-M   'P 1'
#
loop_
_entity.id
_entity.type
_entity.pdbx_description
1 polymer ?
#
loop_
_entity_poly.entity_id
_entity_poly.type
_entity_poly.pdbx_seq_one_letter_code
_entity_poly.pdbx_strand_id
1 'polypeptide(L)'
;MRFLHITDTHVTAKNPSSRLDVYYVSVLRKFSELGAIIARDEVDAVIHTGDLFHTSRVSLKVANQLVEIIRSWKVPVYIVPGNHDIDGYNINTINQTMLGMLSSAGVVTLLTRETPVELWEEGHKI
;
A
#
# COMPACT_ATOMS: atom_id res chain seq x y z
N MET A 1 -19.03 5.96 -6.75
CA MET A 1 -17.81 5.26 -6.33
C MET A 1 -17.09 6.03 -5.24
N ARG A 2 -16.69 5.37 -4.15
CA ARG A 2 -16.01 5.97 -3.00
C ARG A 2 -14.58 5.47 -2.91
N PHE A 3 -13.64 6.38 -2.75
CA PHE A 3 -12.22 6.07 -2.61
C PHE A 3 -11.71 6.42 -1.22
N LEU A 4 -10.88 5.56 -0.66
CA LEU A 4 -10.04 5.90 0.48
C LEU A 4 -8.65 6.28 -0.03
N HIS A 5 -8.23 7.52 0.20
CA HIS A 5 -6.91 8.00 -0.15
C HIS A 5 -5.99 7.97 1.06
N ILE A 6 -4.85 7.33 0.91
CA ILE A 6 -3.78 7.25 1.92
C ILE A 6 -2.43 7.51 1.26
N THR A 7 -1.45 7.94 2.04
CA THR A 7 -0.10 8.24 1.54
C THR A 7 0.93 8.14 2.65
N ASP A 8 2.20 7.99 2.29
CA ASP A 8 3.35 8.13 3.19
C ASP A 8 3.26 7.29 4.47
N THR A 9 2.86 6.05 4.35
CA THR A 9 2.66 5.17 5.50
C THR A 9 3.97 4.60 6.05
N HIS A 10 5.04 4.58 5.26
CA HIS A 10 6.41 4.24 5.65
C HIS A 10 6.53 2.98 6.51
N VAL A 11 5.88 1.90 6.08
CA VAL A 11 5.93 0.61 6.79
C VAL A 11 7.36 0.10 6.89
N THR A 12 7.82 -0.17 8.10
CA THR A 12 9.17 -0.69 8.37
C THR A 12 9.20 -1.50 9.65
N ALA A 13 10.10 -2.48 9.73
CA ALA A 13 10.35 -3.21 10.96
C ALA A 13 11.26 -2.43 11.95
N LYS A 14 11.96 -1.41 11.46
CA LYS A 14 12.86 -0.59 12.30
C LYS A 14 12.06 0.34 13.19
N ASN A 15 12.46 0.40 14.46
CA ASN A 15 11.86 1.33 15.41
C ASN A 15 12.67 2.63 15.44
N PRO A 16 12.06 3.80 15.15
CA PRO A 16 12.76 5.07 15.34
C PRO A 16 13.22 5.25 16.78
N SER A 17 14.43 5.76 16.98
CA SER A 17 15.06 5.89 18.31
C SER A 17 14.28 6.77 19.30
N SER A 18 13.48 7.71 18.78
CA SER A 18 12.64 8.61 19.57
C SER A 18 11.30 8.04 20.00
N ARG A 19 10.95 6.82 19.56
CA ARG A 19 9.65 6.22 19.88
C ARG A 19 9.74 5.31 21.09
N LEU A 20 8.71 5.37 21.94
CA LEU A 20 8.55 4.51 23.11
C LEU A 20 7.75 3.24 22.81
N ASP A 21 6.98 3.23 21.72
CA ASP A 21 6.19 2.09 21.26
C ASP A 21 6.93 1.27 20.18
N VAL A 22 6.38 0.10 19.85
CA VAL A 22 6.88 -0.70 18.73
C VAL A 22 6.21 -0.18 17.45
N TYR A 23 6.97 0.53 16.65
CA TYR A 23 6.48 1.29 15.49
C TYR A 23 5.66 0.46 14.51
N TYR A 24 6.18 -0.68 14.06
CA TYR A 24 5.48 -1.49 13.06
C TYR A 24 4.13 -2.03 13.57
N VAL A 25 4.02 -2.34 14.87
CA VAL A 25 2.77 -2.80 15.49
C VAL A 25 1.73 -1.68 15.43
N SER A 26 2.13 -0.46 15.74
CA SER A 26 1.24 0.72 15.68
C SER A 26 0.78 1.01 14.24
N VAL A 27 1.68 0.92 13.27
CA VAL A 27 1.35 1.13 11.85
C VAL A 27 0.40 0.04 11.35
N LEU A 28 0.68 -1.23 11.62
CA LEU A 28 -0.19 -2.32 11.19
C LEU A 28 -1.56 -2.27 11.86
N ARG A 29 -1.64 -1.84 13.11
CA ARG A 29 -2.93 -1.58 13.77
C ARG A 29 -3.73 -0.52 13.05
N LYS A 30 -3.10 0.57 12.60
CA LYS A 30 -3.76 1.61 11.80
C LYS A 30 -4.27 1.07 10.47
N PHE A 31 -3.49 0.21 9.80
CA PHE A 31 -3.98 -0.47 8.59
C PHE A 31 -5.20 -1.35 8.86
N SER A 32 -5.26 -2.02 10.01
CA SER A 32 -6.46 -2.77 10.43
C SER A 32 -7.65 -1.85 10.69
N GLU A 33 -7.43 -0.69 11.30
CA GLU A 33 -8.46 0.34 11.52
C GLU A 33 -9.00 0.88 10.19
N LEU A 34 -8.17 1.03 9.17
CA LEU A 34 -8.61 1.39 7.81
C LEU A 34 -9.59 0.35 7.24
N GLY A 35 -9.39 -0.94 7.53
CA GLY A 35 -10.33 -1.99 7.14
C GLY A 35 -11.73 -1.77 7.72
N ALA A 36 -11.83 -1.32 8.97
CA ALA A 36 -13.10 -0.98 9.58
C ALA A 36 -13.77 0.24 8.90
N ILE A 37 -12.98 1.25 8.52
CA ILE A 37 -13.47 2.42 7.76
C ILE A 37 -13.97 2.00 6.39
N ILE A 38 -13.21 1.17 5.67
CA ILE A 38 -13.57 0.65 4.34
C ILE A 38 -14.93 -0.04 4.39
N ALA A 39 -15.14 -0.91 5.38
CA ALA A 39 -16.40 -1.63 5.54
C ALA A 39 -17.56 -0.70 5.95
N ARG A 40 -17.33 0.19 6.93
CA ARG A 40 -18.36 1.10 7.44
C ARG A 40 -18.85 2.08 6.37
N ASP A 41 -17.92 2.63 5.60
CA ASP A 41 -18.20 3.72 4.66
C ASP A 41 -18.40 3.21 3.23
N GLU A 42 -18.47 1.88 3.05
CA GLU A 42 -18.69 1.24 1.75
C GLU A 42 -17.71 1.76 0.68
N VAL A 43 -16.41 1.73 1.02
CA VAL A 43 -15.34 2.15 0.12
C VAL A 43 -15.17 1.15 -1.01
N ASP A 44 -15.12 1.61 -2.24
CA ASP A 44 -14.99 0.76 -3.45
C ASP A 44 -13.53 0.45 -3.79
N ALA A 45 -12.61 1.35 -3.47
CA ALA A 45 -11.18 1.16 -3.72
C ALA A 45 -10.31 2.03 -2.82
N VAL A 46 -9.08 1.59 -2.59
CA VAL A 46 -8.04 2.35 -1.88
C VAL A 46 -7.02 2.87 -2.90
N ILE A 47 -6.64 4.12 -2.78
CA ILE A 47 -5.57 4.75 -3.56
C ILE A 47 -4.47 5.18 -2.61
N HIS A 48 -3.28 4.63 -2.80
CA HIS A 48 -2.08 5.00 -2.04
C HIS A 48 -1.11 5.77 -2.94
N THR A 49 -0.76 6.98 -2.57
CA THR A 49 0.03 7.87 -3.43
C THR A 49 1.52 7.90 -3.10
N GLY A 50 2.05 6.79 -2.68
CA GLY A 50 3.49 6.57 -2.58
C GLY A 50 4.02 6.42 -1.17
N ASP A 51 5.24 5.90 -1.10
CA ASP A 51 5.94 5.60 0.16
C ASP A 51 5.16 4.69 1.10
N LEU A 52 4.65 3.57 0.53
CA LEU A 52 4.04 2.51 1.33
C LEU A 52 5.05 1.96 2.34
N PHE A 53 6.25 1.67 1.87
CA PHE A 53 7.36 1.21 2.69
C PHE A 53 8.36 2.33 2.99
N HIS A 54 9.05 2.21 4.11
CA HIS A 54 10.12 3.16 4.45
C HIS A 54 11.39 2.94 3.61
N THR A 55 11.61 1.71 3.16
CA THR A 55 12.69 1.31 2.26
C THR A 55 12.18 0.32 1.23
N SER A 56 12.90 0.15 0.13
CA SER A 56 12.54 -0.79 -0.95
C SER A 56 12.50 -2.26 -0.51
N ARG A 57 13.14 -2.58 0.60
CA ARG A 57 13.18 -3.93 1.19
C ARG A 57 12.74 -3.89 2.65
N VAL A 58 11.77 -4.72 2.97
CA VAL A 58 11.17 -4.82 4.32
C VAL A 58 11.24 -6.27 4.78
N SER A 59 11.29 -6.50 6.10
CA SER A 59 11.29 -7.85 6.62
C SER A 59 10.05 -8.63 6.19
N LEU A 60 10.23 -9.91 5.87
CA LEU A 60 9.13 -10.78 5.45
C LEU A 60 8.03 -10.87 6.50
N LYS A 61 8.39 -10.84 7.77
CA LYS A 61 7.41 -10.85 8.88
C LYS A 61 6.43 -9.69 8.78
N VAL A 62 6.95 -8.48 8.62
CA VAL A 62 6.11 -7.26 8.52
C VAL A 62 5.33 -7.24 7.22
N ALA A 63 5.97 -7.62 6.11
CA ALA A 63 5.33 -7.69 4.80
C ALA A 63 4.17 -8.69 4.80
N ASN A 64 4.34 -9.89 5.36
CA ASN A 64 3.29 -10.88 5.44
C ASN A 64 2.09 -10.40 6.26
N GLN A 65 2.32 -9.75 7.38
CA GLN A 65 1.25 -9.19 8.20
C GLN A 65 0.49 -8.09 7.44
N LEU A 66 1.20 -7.22 6.73
CA LEU A 66 0.59 -6.19 5.89
C LEU A 66 -0.27 -6.80 4.77
N VAL A 67 0.24 -7.82 4.10
CA VAL A 67 -0.48 -8.54 3.04
C VAL A 67 -1.79 -9.13 3.56
N GLU A 68 -1.77 -9.78 4.71
CA GLU A 68 -2.98 -10.34 5.33
C GLU A 68 -4.03 -9.25 5.61
N ILE A 69 -3.59 -8.10 6.12
CA ILE A 69 -4.48 -6.97 6.40
C ILE A 69 -5.07 -6.41 5.12
N ILE A 70 -4.25 -6.12 4.10
CA ILE A 70 -4.71 -5.58 2.83
C ILE A 70 -5.70 -6.54 2.16
N ARG A 71 -5.42 -7.83 2.15
CA ARG A 71 -6.34 -8.84 1.59
C ARG A 71 -7.67 -8.90 2.33
N SER A 72 -7.68 -8.63 3.63
CA SER A 72 -8.91 -8.61 4.43
C SER A 72 -9.86 -7.46 4.04
N TRP A 73 -9.36 -6.41 3.41
CA TRP A 73 -10.18 -5.27 2.98
C TRP A 73 -11.16 -5.63 1.86
N LYS A 74 -10.82 -6.62 1.03
CA LYS A 74 -11.65 -7.12 -0.09
C LYS A 74 -12.03 -6.06 -1.12
N VAL A 75 -11.25 -5.02 -1.21
CA VAL A 75 -11.35 -3.96 -2.22
C VAL A 75 -10.02 -3.81 -2.94
N PRO A 76 -10.00 -3.40 -4.20
CA PRO A 76 -8.75 -3.16 -4.92
C PRO A 76 -7.95 -2.04 -4.26
N VAL A 77 -6.63 -2.23 -4.23
CA VAL A 77 -5.67 -1.25 -3.73
C VAL A 77 -4.75 -0.85 -4.87
N TYR A 78 -4.81 0.41 -5.25
CA TYR A 78 -3.99 1.02 -6.29
C TYR A 78 -2.88 1.84 -5.65
N ILE A 79 -1.64 1.63 -6.07
CA ILE A 79 -0.48 2.31 -5.50
C ILE A 79 0.35 2.99 -6.58
N VAL A 80 0.64 4.27 -6.38
CA VAL A 80 1.70 4.98 -7.10
C VAL A 80 3.00 4.74 -6.33
N PRO A 81 4.07 4.22 -6.96
CA PRO A 81 5.35 4.04 -6.28
C PRO A 81 5.93 5.38 -5.82
N GLY A 82 6.31 5.47 -4.55
CA GLY A 82 7.05 6.59 -4.01
C GLY A 82 8.56 6.38 -4.05
N ASN A 83 9.33 7.38 -3.67
CA ASN A 83 10.79 7.32 -3.71
C ASN A 83 11.37 6.25 -2.78
N HIS A 84 10.73 5.99 -1.65
CA HIS A 84 11.14 4.98 -0.68
C HIS A 84 10.78 3.55 -1.12
N ASP A 85 9.84 3.39 -2.03
CA ASP A 85 9.41 2.09 -2.55
C ASP A 85 10.34 1.53 -3.63
N ILE A 86 11.22 2.37 -4.18
CA ILE A 86 12.15 2.03 -5.28
C ILE A 86 13.60 2.28 -4.88
N ASP A 87 14.54 1.71 -5.62
CA ASP A 87 15.98 1.89 -5.38
C ASP A 87 16.51 3.09 -6.16
N GLY A 88 17.22 4.00 -5.47
CA GLY A 88 17.93 5.12 -6.10
C GLY A 88 17.06 6.04 -6.95
N TYR A 89 15.81 6.25 -6.56
CA TYR A 89 14.82 7.06 -7.31
C TYR A 89 14.56 6.55 -8.74
N ASN A 90 14.85 5.27 -9.01
CA ASN A 90 14.72 4.67 -10.33
C ASN A 90 13.56 3.68 -10.38
N ILE A 91 12.47 4.04 -11.08
CA ILE A 91 11.28 3.20 -11.23
C ILE A 91 11.58 1.85 -11.89
N ASN A 92 12.63 1.75 -12.69
CA ASN A 92 13.01 0.48 -13.32
C ASN A 92 13.50 -0.58 -12.32
N THR A 93 13.78 -0.19 -11.08
CA THR A 93 14.15 -1.12 -10.00
C THR A 93 12.95 -1.78 -9.33
N ILE A 94 11.73 -1.42 -9.70
CA ILE A 94 10.50 -1.88 -9.02
C ILE A 94 10.43 -3.40 -8.86
N ASN A 95 10.90 -4.16 -9.85
CA ASN A 95 10.89 -5.64 -9.80
C ASN A 95 11.84 -6.24 -8.76
N GLN A 96 12.70 -5.44 -8.15
CA GLN A 96 13.64 -5.85 -7.11
C GLN A 96 13.18 -5.44 -5.70
N THR A 97 12.00 -4.86 -5.59
CA THR A 97 11.48 -4.24 -4.37
C THR A 97 10.33 -5.04 -3.77
N MET A 98 10.06 -4.78 -2.49
CA MET A 98 8.90 -5.37 -1.80
C MET A 98 7.58 -4.95 -2.47
N LEU A 99 7.46 -3.69 -2.87
CA LEU A 99 6.26 -3.20 -3.54
C LEU A 99 6.04 -3.92 -4.87
N GLY A 100 7.11 -4.14 -5.66
CA GLY A 100 7.04 -4.92 -6.88
C GLY A 100 6.58 -6.36 -6.64
N MET A 101 7.04 -6.99 -5.56
CA MET A 101 6.60 -8.32 -5.18
C MET A 101 5.10 -8.35 -4.83
N LEU A 102 4.61 -7.38 -4.07
CA LEU A 102 3.18 -7.29 -3.73
C LEU A 102 2.31 -7.12 -4.99
N SER A 103 2.78 -6.37 -5.96
CA SER A 103 2.11 -6.21 -7.25
C SER A 103 2.09 -7.52 -8.05
N SER A 104 3.24 -8.19 -8.16
CA SER A 104 3.34 -9.48 -8.86
C SER A 104 2.47 -10.58 -8.23
N ALA A 105 2.31 -10.54 -6.90
CA ALA A 105 1.45 -11.46 -6.17
C ALA A 105 -0.05 -11.09 -6.21
N GLY A 106 -0.40 -9.99 -6.87
CA GLY A 106 -1.79 -9.54 -6.99
C GLY A 106 -2.40 -8.95 -5.72
N VAL A 107 -1.57 -8.55 -4.75
CA VAL A 107 -2.03 -7.92 -3.50
C VAL A 107 -2.42 -6.47 -3.75
N VAL A 108 -1.65 -5.78 -4.59
CA VAL A 108 -1.87 -4.39 -4.99
C VAL A 108 -1.71 -4.25 -6.50
N THR A 109 -2.25 -3.19 -7.05
CA THR A 109 -2.06 -2.81 -8.45
C THR A 109 -1.22 -1.53 -8.53
N LEU A 110 -0.09 -1.60 -9.22
CA LEU A 110 0.75 -0.42 -9.43
C LEU A 110 0.13 0.50 -10.46
N LEU A 111 0.06 1.78 -10.14
CA LEU A 111 -0.26 2.85 -11.06
C LEU A 111 1.03 3.52 -11.52
N THR A 112 1.32 3.41 -12.79
CA THR A 112 2.44 4.11 -13.41
C THR A 112 1.95 4.90 -14.62
N ARG A 113 2.78 5.77 -15.15
CA ARG A 113 2.45 6.51 -16.37
C ARG A 113 2.12 5.58 -17.55
N GLU A 114 2.74 4.40 -17.58
CA GLU A 114 2.62 3.42 -18.65
C GLU A 114 1.50 2.41 -18.43
N THR A 115 1.02 2.30 -17.19
CA THR A 115 -0.02 1.35 -16.79
C THR A 115 -1.17 2.05 -16.05
N PRO A 116 -1.92 2.94 -16.72
CA PRO A 116 -3.09 3.54 -16.11
C PRO A 116 -4.19 2.48 -15.91
N VAL A 117 -5.00 2.68 -14.88
CA VAL A 117 -6.19 1.85 -14.62
C VAL A 117 -7.44 2.67 -14.93
N GLU A 118 -8.36 2.08 -15.68
CA GLU A 118 -9.66 2.66 -15.94
C GLU A 118 -10.68 2.08 -14.97
N LEU A 119 -11.42 2.94 -14.31
CA LEU A 119 -12.50 2.56 -13.41
C LEU A 119 -13.84 2.88 -14.06
N TRP A 120 -14.79 1.97 -13.86
CA TRP A 120 -16.13 2.08 -14.45
C TRP A 120 -17.17 1.91 -13.36
N GLU A 121 -18.21 2.73 -13.42
CA GLU A 121 -19.39 2.64 -12.57
C GLU A 121 -20.64 2.72 -13.44
N GLU A 122 -21.54 1.75 -13.31
CA GLU A 122 -22.80 1.68 -14.07
C GLU A 122 -22.62 1.86 -15.59
N GLY A 123 -21.51 1.35 -16.15
CA GLY A 123 -21.20 1.48 -17.58
C GLY A 123 -20.56 2.81 -17.98
N HIS A 124 -20.27 3.69 -17.03
CA HIS A 124 -19.58 4.96 -17.25
C HIS A 124 -18.15 4.92 -16.73
N LYS A 125 -17.23 5.48 -17.53
CA LYS A 125 -15.84 5.66 -17.13
C LYS A 125 -15.73 6.78 -16.10
N ILE A 126 -15.04 6.50 -15.01
CA ILE A 126 -14.80 7.45 -13.93
C ILE A 126 -13.47 8.17 -14.12
#